data_358e2c9d147d6773a3ff8070f2e1f33a
#
_entry.id   358e2c9d147d6773a3ff8070f2e1f33a
#
_cell.length_a   1.000
_cell.length_b   1.000
_cell.length_c   1.000
_cell.angle_alpha   90.00
_cell.angle_beta   90.00
_cell.angle_gamma   90.00
#
_symmetry.space_group_name_H-M   'P 1'
#
loop_
_entity.id
_entity.type
_entity.pdbx_description
1 polymer ?
#
loop_
_entity_poly.entity_id
_entity_poly.type
_entity_poly.pdbx_seq_one_letter_code
_entity_poly.pdbx_strand_id
1 'polypeptide(L)'
;MTTLMLDGEGKKLNYYSINGAPKSLRRELTVSYMSLTWDKESLSYTQTFQTETVYDFSSSIQVPSPLCNTDFTVTGDQILNYWGLSQTASTEEYITSAIGVTATAEQTYREDATNEDDRHPTDYLGGSAPAEIEFKAYVTDAVTHIEWEFSDKEDFSNTIARYNDETLWYTFRDEGVTYVRLVASNSTATCQAYSETFTINIGEPRLEAPNVFSPGTSPGVNDEWKVAYKSIVSFKCWIFNKWGVQMFYFDSPDQGWDGKYRGKYVDPGVYYYVIEAKGANNKKMKLKGHINILRPKN
;
A
#
# COMPACT_ATOMS: atom_id res chain seq x y z
N MET A 1 15.64 12.39 8.69
CA MET A 1 16.88 11.55 8.63
C MET A 1 17.68 11.85 9.88
N THR A 2 18.07 10.84 10.60
CA THR A 2 19.03 10.97 11.69
C THR A 2 20.43 11.16 11.07
N THR A 3 21.25 12.00 11.70
CA THR A 3 22.64 12.22 11.28
C THR A 3 23.58 11.69 12.37
N LEU A 4 24.69 11.11 11.92
CA LEU A 4 25.77 10.64 12.78
C LEU A 4 26.94 11.63 12.71
N MET A 5 27.57 11.84 13.85
CA MET A 5 28.79 12.64 13.94
C MET A 5 30.00 11.72 13.93
N LEU A 6 30.88 11.88 12.95
CA LEU A 6 32.18 11.19 12.91
C LEU A 6 33.26 12.16 13.39
N ASP A 7 33.94 11.82 14.46
CA ASP A 7 35.07 12.58 14.99
C ASP A 7 36.39 12.05 14.45
N GLY A 8 37.25 12.93 14.03
CA GLY A 8 38.57 12.57 13.54
C GLY A 8 39.56 13.73 13.60
N GLU A 9 40.82 13.38 13.67
CA GLU A 9 41.93 14.35 13.62
C GLU A 9 42.79 14.10 12.39
N GLY A 10 42.90 15.11 11.56
CA GLY A 10 43.80 15.12 10.41
C GLY A 10 44.92 16.14 10.59
N LYS A 11 46.16 15.72 10.36
CA LYS A 11 47.28 16.65 10.41
C LYS A 11 47.18 17.70 9.29
N LYS A 12 47.18 18.99 9.66
CA LYS A 12 47.21 20.09 8.71
C LYS A 12 48.56 20.14 7.99
N LEU A 13 48.50 20.29 6.66
CA LEU A 13 49.70 20.52 5.85
C LEU A 13 49.86 22.03 5.68
N ASN A 14 50.83 22.61 6.39
CA ASN A 14 51.14 24.02 6.34
C ASN A 14 52.23 24.32 5.32
N TYR A 15 52.09 25.43 4.62
CA TYR A 15 53.13 25.95 3.75
C TYR A 15 53.20 27.47 3.93
N TYR A 16 54.28 28.08 3.44
CA TYR A 16 54.47 29.51 3.47
C TYR A 16 54.24 30.08 2.06
N SER A 17 53.40 31.11 1.97
CA SER A 17 53.24 31.85 0.72
C SER A 17 54.56 32.59 0.33
N ILE A 18 54.62 33.07 -0.89
CA ILE A 18 55.77 33.83 -1.40
C ILE A 18 56.11 35.06 -0.55
N ASN A 19 55.12 35.57 0.20
CA ASN A 19 55.29 36.72 1.12
C ASN A 19 55.60 36.26 2.57
N GLY A 20 55.93 34.98 2.80
CA GLY A 20 56.27 34.45 4.10
C GLY A 20 55.05 34.23 5.04
N ALA A 21 53.83 34.45 4.60
CA ALA A 21 52.63 34.21 5.41
C ALA A 21 52.33 32.70 5.50
N PRO A 22 52.05 32.17 6.70
CA PRO A 22 51.69 30.77 6.85
C PRO A 22 50.31 30.53 6.25
N LYS A 23 50.15 29.48 5.47
CA LYS A 23 48.91 28.98 4.86
C LYS A 23 48.76 27.48 5.11
N SER A 24 47.54 27.02 5.15
CA SER A 24 47.19 25.61 5.23
C SER A 24 46.69 25.11 3.89
N LEU A 25 47.15 23.96 3.47
CA LEU A 25 46.69 23.34 2.24
C LEU A 25 45.35 22.67 2.54
N ARG A 26 44.32 23.00 1.75
CA ARG A 26 43.01 22.34 1.85
C ARG A 26 43.16 20.89 1.40
N ARG A 27 42.77 19.98 2.26
CA ARG A 27 42.78 18.53 1.96
C ARG A 27 41.37 18.08 1.66
N GLU A 28 41.23 17.24 0.65
CA GLU A 28 40.00 16.59 0.25
C GLU A 28 40.07 15.10 0.54
N LEU A 29 39.23 14.63 1.45
CA LEU A 29 39.17 13.26 1.92
C LEU A 29 37.85 12.66 1.54
N THR A 30 37.81 11.35 1.28
CA THR A 30 36.59 10.60 1.01
C THR A 30 36.27 9.71 2.21
N VAL A 31 35.08 9.90 2.78
CA VAL A 31 34.49 9.01 3.76
C VAL A 31 33.57 8.04 3.05
N SER A 32 33.72 6.75 3.30
CA SER A 32 32.90 5.71 2.70
C SER A 32 32.39 4.73 3.75
N TYR A 33 31.18 4.24 3.54
CA TYR A 33 30.50 3.29 4.43
C TYR A 33 29.38 2.56 3.69
N MET A 34 28.91 1.44 4.24
CA MET A 34 27.75 0.74 3.72
C MET A 34 26.46 1.25 4.37
N SER A 35 25.40 1.29 3.59
CA SER A 35 24.04 1.55 4.08
C SER A 35 23.04 0.71 3.29
N LEU A 36 21.76 0.82 3.59
CA LEU A 36 20.69 0.19 2.86
C LEU A 36 19.87 1.22 2.10
N THR A 37 19.45 0.86 0.89
CA THR A 37 18.51 1.63 0.07
C THR A 37 17.35 0.74 -0.32
N TRP A 38 16.14 1.29 -0.29
CA TRP A 38 14.95 0.58 -0.74
C TRP A 38 14.96 0.39 -2.25
N ASP A 39 14.80 -0.83 -2.70
CA ASP A 39 14.63 -1.20 -4.09
C ASP A 39 13.18 -1.61 -4.35
N LYS A 40 12.51 -0.83 -5.21
CA LYS A 40 11.08 -1.05 -5.56
C LYS A 40 10.85 -2.29 -6.42
N GLU A 41 11.84 -2.72 -7.21
CA GLU A 41 11.69 -3.87 -8.11
C GLU A 41 11.80 -5.19 -7.33
N SER A 42 12.77 -5.28 -6.43
CA SER A 42 12.97 -6.45 -5.58
C SER A 42 12.13 -6.44 -4.29
N LEU A 43 11.42 -5.35 -4.00
CA LEU A 43 10.68 -5.12 -2.75
C LEU A 43 11.53 -5.44 -1.50
N SER A 44 12.76 -4.95 -1.49
CA SER A 44 13.72 -5.22 -0.42
C SER A 44 14.69 -4.08 -0.18
N TYR A 45 15.29 -4.05 1.00
CA TYR A 45 16.42 -3.17 1.29
C TYR A 45 17.71 -3.81 0.80
N THR A 46 18.39 -3.14 -0.13
CA THR A 46 19.66 -3.59 -0.73
C THR A 46 20.83 -2.79 -0.21
N GLN A 47 21.99 -3.46 -0.04
CA GLN A 47 23.23 -2.80 0.38
C GLN A 47 23.72 -1.85 -0.70
N THR A 48 24.04 -0.62 -0.30
CA THR A 48 24.62 0.40 -1.17
C THR A 48 25.83 1.05 -0.51
N PHE A 49 26.84 1.26 -1.31
CA PHE A 49 28.05 1.93 -0.85
C PHE A 49 27.84 3.45 -0.91
N GLN A 50 28.01 4.11 0.23
CA GLN A 50 27.87 5.56 0.36
C GLN A 50 29.25 6.21 0.42
N THR A 51 29.39 7.37 -0.23
CA THR A 51 30.63 8.15 -0.23
C THR A 51 30.34 9.61 -0.01
N GLU A 52 31.07 10.22 0.93
CA GLU A 52 30.96 11.65 1.24
C GLU A 52 32.33 12.28 1.12
N THR A 53 32.43 13.40 0.41
CA THR A 53 33.66 14.20 0.31
C THR A 53 33.71 15.23 1.43
N VAL A 54 34.77 15.19 2.20
CA VAL A 54 35.02 16.14 3.31
C VAL A 54 36.29 16.91 3.10
N TYR A 55 36.25 18.17 3.55
CA TYR A 55 37.37 19.08 3.41
C TYR A 55 37.95 19.41 4.80
N ASP A 56 39.26 19.33 4.93
CA ASP A 56 39.99 19.70 6.16
C ASP A 56 39.46 19.00 7.42
N PHE A 57 39.63 17.68 7.49
CA PHE A 57 39.25 16.86 8.64
C PHE A 57 39.93 17.36 9.92
N SER A 58 39.29 18.31 10.61
CA SER A 58 39.87 18.96 11.79
C SER A 58 38.98 18.83 13.05
N SER A 59 37.78 18.26 12.92
CA SER A 59 36.84 18.04 14.03
C SER A 59 35.81 16.99 13.64
N SER A 60 34.55 17.22 13.90
CA SER A 60 33.45 16.32 13.55
C SER A 60 32.86 16.62 12.18
N ILE A 61 32.46 15.57 11.46
CA ILE A 61 31.67 15.65 10.23
C ILE A 61 30.31 14.98 10.45
N GLN A 62 29.29 15.51 9.77
CA GLN A 62 27.96 14.89 9.78
C GLN A 62 27.80 14.01 8.55
N VAL A 63 27.35 12.79 8.77
CA VAL A 63 26.96 11.85 7.71
C VAL A 63 25.55 11.35 7.97
N PRO A 64 24.77 10.96 6.95
CA PRO A 64 23.52 10.26 7.15
C PRO A 64 23.75 8.98 7.97
N SER A 65 22.90 8.71 8.96
CA SER A 65 23.02 7.46 9.73
C SER A 65 22.79 6.25 8.83
N PRO A 66 23.73 5.29 8.78
CA PRO A 66 23.56 4.09 7.97
C PRO A 66 22.39 3.24 8.50
N LEU A 67 21.69 2.57 7.58
CA LEU A 67 20.57 1.68 7.90
C LEU A 67 21.01 0.22 8.17
N CYS A 68 22.31 -0.06 8.15
CA CYS A 68 22.90 -1.34 8.57
C CYS A 68 24.17 -1.10 9.37
N ASN A 69 24.65 -2.14 10.05
CA ASN A 69 25.94 -2.09 10.70
C ASN A 69 27.05 -1.93 9.67
N THR A 70 28.02 -1.08 9.95
CA THR A 70 29.12 -0.76 9.03
C THR A 70 30.32 -0.17 9.77
N ASP A 71 31.48 -0.26 9.16
CA ASP A 71 32.65 0.56 9.49
C ASP A 71 32.67 1.81 8.58
N PHE A 72 33.28 2.88 9.04
CA PHE A 72 33.52 4.08 8.25
C PHE A 72 35.01 4.10 7.85
N THR A 73 35.27 4.21 6.57
CA THR A 73 36.64 4.28 6.02
C THR A 73 36.89 5.67 5.46
N VAL A 74 37.94 6.30 5.91
CA VAL A 74 38.43 7.59 5.36
C VAL A 74 39.62 7.29 4.47
N THR A 75 39.54 7.68 3.21
CA THR A 75 40.61 7.50 2.23
C THR A 75 41.30 8.82 1.95
N GLY A 76 42.62 8.75 1.81
CA GLY A 76 43.55 9.85 1.69
C GLY A 76 43.19 10.94 0.68
N ASP A 77 44.01 11.98 0.64
CA ASP A 77 43.66 13.25 -0.02
C ASP A 77 44.06 13.28 -1.50
N GLN A 78 43.64 14.36 -2.16
CA GLN A 78 43.94 14.65 -3.58
C GLN A 78 45.44 14.69 -3.88
N ILE A 79 46.29 14.97 -2.91
CA ILE A 79 47.76 15.04 -3.08
C ILE A 79 48.33 13.63 -3.19
N LEU A 80 47.92 12.72 -2.28
CA LEU A 80 48.29 11.32 -2.35
C LEU A 80 47.80 10.68 -3.65
N ASN A 81 46.54 10.94 -4.01
CA ASN A 81 45.94 10.44 -5.24
C ASN A 81 46.71 10.91 -6.49
N TYR A 82 47.18 12.15 -6.54
CA TYR A 82 48.02 12.67 -7.65
C TYR A 82 49.29 11.89 -7.85
N TRP A 83 49.89 11.33 -6.77
CA TRP A 83 51.08 10.50 -6.84
C TRP A 83 50.82 9.01 -6.91
N GLY A 84 49.55 8.61 -7.09
CA GLY A 84 49.16 7.19 -7.14
C GLY A 84 49.31 6.47 -5.80
N LEU A 85 49.34 7.24 -4.70
CA LEU A 85 49.39 6.71 -3.33
C LEU A 85 47.97 6.81 -2.73
N SER A 86 47.72 5.86 -1.80
CA SER A 86 46.46 5.86 -1.03
C SER A 86 46.80 5.51 0.42
N GLN A 87 46.16 6.20 1.35
CA GLN A 87 46.17 5.86 2.76
C GLN A 87 44.75 5.87 3.30
N THR A 88 44.44 4.85 4.07
CA THR A 88 43.10 4.66 4.64
C THR A 88 43.20 4.57 6.17
N ALA A 89 42.12 5.03 6.82
CA ALA A 89 41.86 4.79 8.23
C ALA A 89 40.42 4.37 8.39
N SER A 90 40.14 3.36 9.21
CA SER A 90 38.79 2.85 9.45
C SER A 90 38.44 2.91 10.93
N THR A 91 37.13 3.04 11.21
CA THR A 91 36.60 2.87 12.57
C THR A 91 36.42 1.40 12.91
N GLU A 92 36.13 1.10 14.15
CA GLU A 92 35.47 -0.16 14.52
C GLU A 92 34.07 -0.19 13.91
N GLU A 93 33.46 -1.41 13.91
CA GLU A 93 32.09 -1.57 13.42
C GLU A 93 31.10 -0.70 14.22
N TYR A 94 30.39 0.14 13.53
CA TYR A 94 29.28 0.92 14.09
C TYR A 94 28.00 0.09 14.05
N ILE A 95 27.38 -0.12 15.21
CA ILE A 95 26.09 -0.80 15.33
C ILE A 95 24.99 0.24 15.19
N THR A 96 24.22 0.14 14.13
CA THR A 96 23.18 1.13 13.84
C THR A 96 21.97 0.98 14.73
N SER A 97 21.41 2.14 15.14
CA SER A 97 20.06 2.26 15.70
C SER A 97 19.08 2.93 14.74
N ALA A 98 19.58 3.36 13.58
CA ALA A 98 18.76 3.97 12.55
C ALA A 98 17.87 2.92 11.87
N ILE A 99 16.62 3.28 11.64
CA ILE A 99 15.61 2.38 11.08
C ILE A 99 15.13 2.88 9.73
N GLY A 100 14.95 1.94 8.80
CA GLY A 100 14.25 2.12 7.54
C GLY A 100 12.89 1.42 7.59
N VAL A 101 11.87 2.05 7.04
CA VAL A 101 10.53 1.51 6.94
C VAL A 101 9.93 1.84 5.59
N THR A 102 9.40 0.83 4.95
CA THR A 102 8.60 0.94 3.72
C THR A 102 7.42 -0.02 3.83
N ALA A 103 6.35 0.29 3.15
CA ALA A 103 5.17 -0.55 3.11
C ALA A 103 4.58 -0.58 1.71
N THR A 104 3.83 -1.64 1.40
CA THR A 104 3.00 -1.73 0.20
C THR A 104 1.57 -2.07 0.57
N ALA A 105 0.64 -1.68 -0.29
CA ALA A 105 -0.77 -2.03 -0.17
C ALA A 105 -1.27 -2.53 -1.52
N GLU A 106 -1.88 -3.71 -1.54
CA GLU A 106 -2.42 -4.32 -2.76
C GLU A 106 -3.87 -4.75 -2.53
N GLN A 107 -4.76 -4.31 -3.41
CA GLN A 107 -6.19 -4.64 -3.31
C GLN A 107 -6.51 -5.85 -4.19
N THR A 108 -7.29 -6.80 -3.63
CA THR A 108 -7.84 -7.92 -4.39
C THR A 108 -9.09 -7.48 -5.16
N TYR A 109 -9.12 -7.74 -6.48
CA TYR A 109 -10.26 -7.46 -7.34
C TYR A 109 -10.90 -8.77 -7.82
N ARG A 110 -12.23 -8.76 -7.98
CA ARG A 110 -13.01 -9.91 -8.43
C ARG A 110 -13.25 -9.83 -9.94
N GLU A 111 -12.81 -10.83 -10.70
CA GLU A 111 -12.95 -10.88 -12.15
C GLU A 111 -14.42 -10.87 -12.62
N ASP A 112 -15.29 -11.59 -11.89
CA ASP A 112 -16.72 -11.75 -12.23
C ASP A 112 -17.63 -10.68 -11.60
N ALA A 113 -17.06 -9.69 -10.91
CA ALA A 113 -17.86 -8.65 -10.28
C ALA A 113 -18.67 -7.85 -11.30
N THR A 114 -19.91 -7.52 -10.96
CA THR A 114 -20.77 -6.64 -11.77
C THR A 114 -20.48 -5.17 -11.54
N ASN A 115 -19.77 -4.85 -10.46
CA ASN A 115 -19.29 -3.53 -10.14
C ASN A 115 -17.88 -3.30 -10.72
N GLU A 116 -17.68 -2.26 -11.51
CA GLU A 116 -16.38 -1.95 -12.11
C GLU A 116 -15.30 -1.67 -11.08
N ASP A 117 -15.65 -1.03 -9.96
CA ASP A 117 -14.71 -0.74 -8.85
C ASP A 117 -14.14 -2.01 -8.21
N ASP A 118 -14.85 -3.15 -8.34
CA ASP A 118 -14.38 -4.44 -7.84
C ASP A 118 -13.61 -5.25 -8.89
N ARG A 119 -13.70 -4.86 -10.15
CA ARG A 119 -13.16 -5.60 -11.30
C ARG A 119 -11.84 -5.05 -11.81
N HIS A 120 -11.72 -3.73 -11.85
CA HIS A 120 -10.59 -3.06 -12.47
C HIS A 120 -9.72 -2.36 -11.43
N PRO A 121 -8.38 -2.61 -11.46
CA PRO A 121 -7.44 -1.83 -10.68
C PRO A 121 -7.57 -0.34 -11.00
N THR A 122 -7.64 0.47 -9.97
CA THR A 122 -7.64 1.94 -10.07
C THR A 122 -6.35 2.47 -9.46
N ASP A 123 -6.04 3.75 -9.71
CA ASP A 123 -4.89 4.41 -9.10
C ASP A 123 -5.09 4.68 -7.60
N TYR A 124 -6.24 4.30 -7.03
CA TYR A 124 -6.57 4.47 -5.62
C TYR A 124 -7.11 3.17 -5.01
N LEU A 125 -6.95 3.02 -3.70
CA LEU A 125 -7.45 1.89 -2.93
C LEU A 125 -8.90 2.14 -2.47
N GLY A 126 -9.69 1.05 -2.36
CA GLY A 126 -11.08 1.11 -1.92
C GLY A 126 -12.07 0.96 -3.07
N GLY A 127 -12.85 2.02 -3.36
CA GLY A 127 -13.91 2.01 -4.38
C GLY A 127 -15.22 1.48 -3.85
N SER A 128 -15.39 0.17 -3.79
CA SER A 128 -16.61 -0.52 -3.36
C SER A 128 -16.36 -1.44 -2.17
N ALA A 129 -17.19 -1.39 -1.15
CA ALA A 129 -17.18 -2.36 -0.05
C ALA A 129 -17.93 -3.66 -0.42
N PRO A 130 -17.47 -4.82 0.11
CA PRO A 130 -16.24 -5.01 0.87
C PRO A 130 -14.98 -4.92 -0.02
N ALA A 131 -13.96 -4.14 0.41
CA ALA A 131 -12.67 -4.08 -0.25
C ALA A 131 -11.62 -4.79 0.61
N GLU A 132 -10.97 -5.80 0.06
CA GLU A 132 -9.93 -6.57 0.73
C GLU A 132 -8.56 -6.09 0.26
N ILE A 133 -7.72 -5.66 1.21
CA ILE A 133 -6.41 -5.09 0.94
C ILE A 133 -5.38 -5.83 1.78
N GLU A 134 -4.30 -6.25 1.11
CA GLU A 134 -3.09 -6.78 1.73
C GLU A 134 -2.10 -5.63 1.97
N PHE A 135 -1.67 -5.46 3.21
CA PHE A 135 -0.61 -4.54 3.60
C PHE A 135 0.63 -5.35 3.96
N LYS A 136 1.79 -5.00 3.39
CA LYS A 136 3.08 -5.64 3.71
C LYS A 136 4.08 -4.64 4.24
N ALA A 137 4.72 -5.00 5.36
CA ALA A 137 5.77 -4.24 6.00
C ALA A 137 7.15 -4.70 5.49
N TYR A 138 8.01 -3.73 5.19
CA TYR A 138 9.42 -3.96 4.87
C TYR A 138 10.25 -3.04 5.74
N VAL A 139 11.09 -3.64 6.57
CA VAL A 139 11.85 -2.92 7.59
C VAL A 139 13.30 -3.38 7.62
N THR A 140 14.18 -2.55 8.16
CA THR A 140 15.59 -2.89 8.36
C THR A 140 15.81 -3.58 9.71
N ASP A 141 16.97 -4.26 9.88
CA ASP A 141 17.28 -5.13 11.03
C ASP A 141 17.24 -4.41 12.39
N ALA A 142 17.45 -3.10 12.40
CA ALA A 142 17.37 -2.31 13.63
C ALA A 142 15.94 -2.09 14.15
N VAL A 143 14.92 -2.41 13.35
CA VAL A 143 13.52 -2.36 13.75
C VAL A 143 13.19 -3.58 14.60
N THR A 144 12.60 -3.33 15.78
CA THR A 144 12.17 -4.40 16.69
C THR A 144 10.67 -4.39 16.94
N HIS A 145 10.01 -3.31 16.55
CA HIS A 145 8.56 -3.16 16.72
C HIS A 145 7.95 -2.49 15.52
N ILE A 146 6.85 -3.06 15.02
CA ILE A 146 6.03 -2.51 13.94
C ILE A 146 4.57 -2.44 14.39
N GLU A 147 3.86 -1.44 13.90
CA GLU A 147 2.45 -1.27 14.16
C GLU A 147 1.77 -0.57 12.97
N TRP A 148 0.74 -1.19 12.40
CA TRP A 148 -0.16 -0.53 11.46
C TRP A 148 -1.13 0.35 12.23
N GLU A 149 -1.15 1.63 11.93
CA GLU A 149 -2.14 2.57 12.45
C GLU A 149 -3.21 2.85 11.40
N PHE A 150 -4.47 2.68 11.80
CA PHE A 150 -5.66 3.04 11.04
C PHE A 150 -6.30 4.27 11.64
N SER A 151 -6.62 5.27 10.84
CA SER A 151 -7.22 6.53 11.28
C SER A 151 -8.32 7.00 10.35
N ASP A 152 -9.31 7.70 10.88
CA ASP A 152 -10.32 8.45 10.13
C ASP A 152 -9.86 9.89 9.82
N LYS A 153 -8.63 10.26 10.26
CA LYS A 153 -8.00 11.55 10.02
C LYS A 153 -6.63 11.38 9.38
N GLU A 154 -6.33 12.22 8.42
CA GLU A 154 -5.06 12.21 7.70
C GLU A 154 -3.85 12.48 8.61
N ASP A 155 -4.03 13.29 9.64
CA ASP A 155 -3.01 13.61 10.63
C ASP A 155 -2.83 12.56 11.74
N PHE A 156 -3.58 11.46 11.67
CA PHE A 156 -3.61 10.37 12.66
C PHE A 156 -3.95 10.83 14.09
N SER A 157 -4.65 11.97 14.24
CA SER A 157 -5.11 12.46 15.54
C SER A 157 -6.20 11.59 16.18
N ASN A 158 -6.85 10.72 15.38
CA ASN A 158 -7.85 9.76 15.84
C ASN A 158 -7.58 8.36 15.28
N THR A 159 -6.77 7.57 15.98
CA THR A 159 -6.49 6.18 15.62
C THR A 159 -7.68 5.29 15.98
N ILE A 160 -8.23 4.57 14.98
CA ILE A 160 -9.41 3.71 15.12
C ILE A 160 -9.07 2.24 15.32
N ALA A 161 -7.90 1.79 14.83
CA ALA A 161 -7.42 0.42 15.01
C ALA A 161 -5.89 0.36 14.89
N ARG A 162 -5.29 -0.69 15.46
CA ARG A 162 -3.86 -0.98 15.41
C ARG A 162 -3.61 -2.47 15.24
N TYR A 163 -2.61 -2.83 14.43
CA TYR A 163 -2.21 -4.21 14.13
C TYR A 163 -0.68 -4.28 14.05
N ASN A 164 -0.10 -5.41 14.43
CA ASN A 164 1.36 -5.60 14.48
C ASN A 164 1.89 -6.76 13.63
N ASP A 165 1.10 -7.21 12.66
CA ASP A 165 1.48 -8.26 11.72
C ASP A 165 2.39 -7.70 10.61
N GLU A 166 3.39 -8.46 10.16
CA GLU A 166 4.24 -8.08 9.02
C GLU A 166 3.45 -8.06 7.71
N THR A 167 2.49 -8.99 7.57
CA THR A 167 1.52 -9.02 6.48
C THR A 167 0.12 -8.99 7.08
N LEU A 168 -0.61 -7.92 6.79
CA LEU A 168 -1.95 -7.69 7.30
C LEU A 168 -2.97 -7.73 6.17
N TRP A 169 -3.92 -8.67 6.24
CA TRP A 169 -5.11 -8.68 5.40
C TRP A 169 -6.25 -7.99 6.11
N TYR A 170 -6.79 -6.93 5.50
CA TYR A 170 -7.90 -6.19 6.08
C TYR A 170 -9.02 -5.96 5.09
N THR A 171 -10.28 -6.17 5.53
CA THR A 171 -11.48 -5.98 4.70
C THR A 171 -12.22 -4.73 5.15
N PHE A 172 -12.20 -3.70 4.33
CA PHE A 172 -12.94 -2.46 4.53
C PHE A 172 -14.41 -2.66 4.18
N ARG A 173 -15.29 -2.44 5.15
CA ARG A 173 -16.75 -2.68 5.02
C ARG A 173 -17.58 -1.44 5.21
N ASP A 174 -17.01 -0.39 5.78
CA ASP A 174 -17.71 0.84 6.12
C ASP A 174 -17.39 1.94 5.11
N GLU A 175 -18.43 2.72 4.73
CA GLU A 175 -18.32 3.90 3.86
C GLU A 175 -17.45 4.97 4.52
N GLY A 176 -16.62 5.63 3.72
CA GLY A 176 -15.78 6.74 4.16
C GLY A 176 -14.32 6.59 3.77
N VAL A 177 -13.49 7.47 4.30
CA VAL A 177 -12.04 7.49 4.07
C VAL A 177 -11.33 6.95 5.32
N THR A 178 -10.41 6.02 5.09
CA THR A 178 -9.51 5.50 6.13
C THR A 178 -8.08 5.72 5.68
N TYR A 179 -7.25 6.25 6.58
CA TYR A 179 -5.82 6.44 6.38
C TYR A 179 -5.08 5.34 7.13
N VAL A 180 -4.11 4.70 6.46
CA VAL A 180 -3.32 3.61 7.01
C VAL A 180 -1.84 3.90 6.82
N ARG A 181 -1.04 3.74 7.86
CA ARG A 181 0.42 3.81 7.79
C ARG A 181 1.06 2.74 8.64
N LEU A 182 2.29 2.39 8.31
CA LEU A 182 3.14 1.57 9.15
C LEU A 182 4.00 2.46 10.03
N VAL A 183 4.03 2.19 11.31
CA VAL A 183 4.91 2.79 12.32
C VAL A 183 5.94 1.75 12.70
N ALA A 184 7.22 2.12 12.67
CA ALA A 184 8.31 1.25 13.09
C ALA A 184 9.16 1.94 14.16
N SER A 185 9.68 1.17 15.12
CA SER A 185 10.60 1.66 16.13
C SER A 185 11.70 0.66 16.45
N ASN A 186 12.84 1.18 16.96
CA ASN A 186 13.91 0.35 17.49
C ASN A 186 13.62 -0.08 18.94
N SER A 187 14.46 -0.97 19.49
CA SER A 187 14.28 -1.58 20.83
C SER A 187 14.20 -0.58 21.99
N THR A 188 14.82 0.58 21.83
CA THR A 188 14.84 1.64 22.87
C THR A 188 13.78 2.71 22.64
N ALA A 189 13.00 2.61 21.57
CA ALA A 189 12.03 3.62 21.11
C ALA A 189 12.64 5.04 20.92
N THR A 190 13.98 5.11 20.75
CA THR A 190 14.68 6.38 20.48
C THR A 190 14.59 6.79 19.01
N CYS A 191 14.37 5.82 18.11
CA CYS A 191 14.08 6.06 16.70
C CYS A 191 12.70 5.53 16.37
N GLN A 192 11.90 6.40 15.72
CA GLN A 192 10.60 6.06 15.17
C GLN A 192 10.53 6.55 13.72
N ALA A 193 9.98 5.73 12.84
CA ALA A 193 9.78 6.06 11.44
C ALA A 193 8.39 5.63 10.97
N TYR A 194 7.92 6.27 9.91
CA TYR A 194 6.60 6.05 9.32
C TYR A 194 6.76 5.72 7.85
N SER A 195 5.94 4.80 7.35
CA SER A 195 5.79 4.59 5.90
C SER A 195 5.05 5.75 5.23
N GLU A 196 4.92 5.70 3.92
CA GLU A 196 3.91 6.48 3.22
C GLU A 196 2.50 6.14 3.74
N THR A 197 1.60 7.11 3.67
CA THR A 197 0.20 6.92 4.09
C THR A 197 -0.63 6.39 2.92
N PHE A 198 -1.31 5.28 3.14
CA PHE A 198 -2.30 4.74 2.22
C PHE A 198 -3.66 5.36 2.51
N THR A 199 -4.33 5.86 1.48
CA THR A 199 -5.69 6.41 1.57
C THR A 199 -6.67 5.43 0.95
N ILE A 200 -7.58 4.89 1.76
CA ILE A 200 -8.60 3.95 1.33
C ILE A 200 -9.95 4.67 1.34
N ASN A 201 -10.59 4.77 0.18
CA ASN A 201 -11.86 5.48 0.03
C ASN A 201 -12.98 4.52 -0.39
N ILE A 202 -13.90 4.23 0.52
CA ILE A 202 -15.09 3.41 0.26
C ILE A 202 -16.25 4.33 -0.09
N GLY A 203 -16.75 4.22 -1.33
CA GLY A 203 -17.82 5.05 -1.85
C GLY A 203 -19.21 4.69 -1.31
N GLU A 204 -20.17 5.62 -1.53
CA GLU A 204 -21.57 5.46 -1.13
C GLU A 204 -22.22 4.20 -1.72
N PRO A 205 -23.08 3.53 -0.94
CA PRO A 205 -23.83 2.37 -1.42
C PRO A 205 -24.81 2.73 -2.53
N ARG A 206 -24.79 1.93 -3.60
CA ARG A 206 -25.73 2.01 -4.72
C ARG A 206 -26.24 0.62 -5.07
N LEU A 207 -27.51 0.50 -5.44
CA LEU A 207 -28.11 -0.76 -5.85
C LEU A 207 -29.24 -0.49 -6.86
N GLU A 208 -29.09 -1.02 -8.07
CA GLU A 208 -30.04 -0.89 -9.16
C GLU A 208 -30.35 -2.27 -9.75
N ALA A 209 -31.60 -2.52 -10.10
CA ALA A 209 -32.04 -3.77 -10.68
C ALA A 209 -32.65 -3.53 -12.07
N PRO A 210 -32.18 -4.19 -13.14
CA PRO A 210 -32.74 -4.06 -14.46
C PRO A 210 -34.16 -4.66 -14.52
N ASN A 211 -34.99 -4.15 -15.39
CA ASN A 211 -36.38 -4.58 -15.54
C ASN A 211 -36.63 -5.52 -16.72
N VAL A 212 -35.58 -5.92 -17.45
CA VAL A 212 -35.67 -6.77 -18.64
C VAL A 212 -34.36 -7.56 -18.85
N PHE A 213 -34.48 -8.80 -19.33
CA PHE A 213 -33.35 -9.55 -19.89
C PHE A 213 -33.88 -10.60 -20.89
N SER A 214 -32.95 -11.19 -21.70
CA SER A 214 -33.33 -12.05 -22.81
C SER A 214 -32.46 -13.34 -22.85
N PRO A 215 -32.68 -14.25 -21.87
CA PRO A 215 -31.82 -15.44 -21.72
C PRO A 215 -31.90 -16.36 -22.92
N GLY A 216 -30.73 -16.80 -23.42
CA GLY A 216 -30.59 -17.77 -24.50
C GLY A 216 -31.03 -17.27 -25.88
N THR A 217 -31.19 -15.96 -26.09
CA THR A 217 -31.48 -15.37 -27.40
C THR A 217 -30.25 -14.79 -28.09
N SER A 218 -29.30 -14.32 -27.33
CA SER A 218 -28.04 -13.71 -27.82
C SER A 218 -26.90 -14.19 -26.92
N PRO A 219 -26.25 -15.31 -27.19
CA PRO A 219 -25.24 -15.88 -26.32
C PRO A 219 -24.17 -14.87 -25.91
N GLY A 220 -23.96 -14.72 -24.60
CA GLY A 220 -23.03 -13.76 -23.98
C GLY A 220 -23.57 -12.35 -23.80
N VAL A 221 -24.84 -12.05 -24.20
CA VAL A 221 -25.44 -10.71 -24.03
C VAL A 221 -26.82 -10.84 -23.41
N ASN A 222 -27.01 -10.22 -22.24
CA ASN A 222 -28.27 -10.26 -21.47
C ASN A 222 -28.80 -11.68 -21.15
N ASP A 223 -27.90 -12.65 -21.03
CA ASP A 223 -28.24 -14.04 -20.70
C ASP A 223 -28.56 -14.25 -19.23
N GLU A 224 -28.09 -13.33 -18.38
CA GLU A 224 -28.35 -13.33 -16.95
C GLU A 224 -28.92 -12.00 -16.48
N TRP A 225 -29.89 -12.07 -15.57
CA TRP A 225 -30.41 -10.92 -14.86
C TRP A 225 -29.52 -10.67 -13.63
N LYS A 226 -28.72 -9.61 -13.65
CA LYS A 226 -27.83 -9.18 -12.59
C LYS A 226 -28.14 -7.77 -12.13
N VAL A 227 -27.92 -7.47 -10.87
CA VAL A 227 -28.03 -6.12 -10.32
C VAL A 227 -26.75 -5.34 -10.57
N ALA A 228 -26.87 -4.02 -10.75
CA ALA A 228 -25.74 -3.09 -10.67
C ALA A 228 -25.64 -2.60 -9.23
N TYR A 229 -24.45 -2.64 -8.64
CA TYR A 229 -24.29 -2.28 -7.25
C TYR A 229 -22.92 -1.63 -6.98
N LYS A 230 -22.85 -0.93 -5.84
CA LYS A 230 -21.60 -0.42 -5.24
C LYS A 230 -21.75 -0.45 -3.73
N SER A 231 -20.68 -0.83 -3.02
CA SER A 231 -20.60 -0.80 -1.55
C SER A 231 -21.76 -1.51 -0.85
N ILE A 232 -22.12 -2.72 -1.30
CA ILE A 232 -23.14 -3.58 -0.71
C ILE A 232 -22.47 -4.68 0.10
N VAL A 233 -22.64 -4.67 1.42
CA VAL A 233 -21.97 -5.59 2.36
C VAL A 233 -22.83 -6.79 2.76
N SER A 234 -24.13 -6.77 2.45
CA SER A 234 -25.04 -7.91 2.62
C SER A 234 -26.14 -7.83 1.57
N PHE A 235 -26.48 -8.96 0.99
CA PHE A 235 -27.45 -9.04 -0.11
C PHE A 235 -28.24 -10.33 -0.05
N LYS A 236 -29.54 -10.24 -0.40
CA LYS A 236 -30.42 -11.37 -0.65
C LYS A 236 -31.43 -11.01 -1.70
N CYS A 237 -31.63 -11.87 -2.68
CA CYS A 237 -32.59 -11.67 -3.75
C CYS A 237 -33.48 -12.92 -3.93
N TRP A 238 -34.76 -12.71 -4.00
CA TRP A 238 -35.75 -13.73 -4.32
C TRP A 238 -36.47 -13.32 -5.60
N ILE A 239 -36.64 -14.28 -6.50
CA ILE A 239 -37.41 -14.10 -7.76
C ILE A 239 -38.61 -15.00 -7.74
N PHE A 240 -39.75 -14.47 -8.08
CA PHE A 240 -41.06 -15.13 -8.05
C PHE A 240 -41.75 -15.05 -9.40
N ASN A 241 -42.59 -16.05 -9.70
CA ASN A 241 -43.55 -15.94 -10.80
C ASN A 241 -44.83 -15.17 -10.36
N LYS A 242 -45.75 -14.96 -11.28
CA LYS A 242 -47.02 -14.23 -11.03
C LYS A 242 -47.94 -14.89 -9.98
N TRP A 243 -47.72 -16.14 -9.64
CA TRP A 243 -48.50 -16.86 -8.62
C TRP A 243 -47.80 -16.89 -7.25
N GLY A 244 -46.63 -16.19 -7.13
CA GLY A 244 -45.84 -16.14 -5.87
C GLY A 244 -44.96 -17.34 -5.63
N VAL A 245 -44.79 -18.24 -6.61
CA VAL A 245 -43.85 -19.35 -6.49
C VAL A 245 -42.42 -18.84 -6.66
N GLN A 246 -41.56 -19.16 -5.72
CA GLN A 246 -40.13 -18.80 -5.80
C GLN A 246 -39.46 -19.59 -6.92
N MET A 247 -38.88 -18.86 -7.87
CA MET A 247 -38.22 -19.39 -9.04
C MET A 247 -36.71 -19.48 -8.83
N PHE A 248 -36.13 -18.48 -8.15
CA PHE A 248 -34.70 -18.40 -7.90
C PHE A 248 -34.40 -17.64 -6.61
N TYR A 249 -33.25 -17.92 -5.99
CA TYR A 249 -32.70 -17.21 -4.83
C TYR A 249 -31.17 -17.13 -4.96
N PHE A 250 -30.62 -15.99 -4.60
CA PHE A 250 -29.18 -15.80 -4.46
C PHE A 250 -28.87 -14.75 -3.41
N ASP A 251 -27.67 -14.81 -2.84
CA ASP A 251 -27.24 -14.02 -1.67
C ASP A 251 -25.90 -13.27 -1.89
N SER A 252 -25.39 -13.31 -3.11
CA SER A 252 -24.31 -12.43 -3.56
C SER A 252 -24.78 -11.51 -4.68
N PRO A 253 -24.48 -10.21 -4.66
CA PRO A 253 -24.86 -9.30 -5.72
C PRO A 253 -24.12 -9.55 -7.05
N ASP A 254 -23.02 -10.32 -7.05
CA ASP A 254 -22.30 -10.74 -8.26
C ASP A 254 -23.01 -11.89 -9.00
N GLN A 255 -23.84 -12.64 -8.30
CA GLN A 255 -24.65 -13.69 -8.90
C GLN A 255 -25.78 -13.12 -9.73
N GLY A 256 -26.25 -13.92 -10.69
CA GLY A 256 -27.38 -13.58 -11.54
C GLY A 256 -28.33 -14.75 -11.73
N TRP A 257 -29.51 -14.47 -12.27
CA TRP A 257 -30.46 -15.49 -12.67
C TRP A 257 -30.43 -15.70 -14.19
N ASP A 258 -30.17 -16.92 -14.64
CA ASP A 258 -30.07 -17.33 -16.04
C ASP A 258 -31.46 -17.58 -16.70
N GLY A 259 -32.54 -17.25 -16.02
CA GLY A 259 -33.90 -17.48 -16.53
C GLY A 259 -34.34 -18.94 -16.52
N LYS A 260 -33.69 -19.80 -15.73
CA LYS A 260 -34.08 -21.20 -15.61
C LYS A 260 -34.74 -21.49 -14.25
N TYR A 261 -35.65 -22.43 -14.28
CA TYR A 261 -36.22 -23.10 -13.10
C TYR A 261 -36.13 -24.60 -13.28
N ARG A 262 -35.51 -25.30 -12.33
CA ARG A 262 -35.23 -26.74 -12.40
C ARG A 262 -34.55 -27.19 -13.70
N GLY A 263 -33.58 -26.40 -14.19
CA GLY A 263 -32.79 -26.70 -15.40
C GLY A 263 -33.46 -26.39 -16.74
N LYS A 264 -34.69 -25.87 -16.74
CA LYS A 264 -35.41 -25.47 -17.97
C LYS A 264 -35.67 -23.98 -17.95
N TYR A 265 -35.56 -23.34 -19.10
CA TYR A 265 -35.93 -21.94 -19.24
C TYR A 265 -37.41 -21.75 -18.90
N VAL A 266 -37.68 -20.70 -18.15
CA VAL A 266 -39.05 -20.31 -17.82
C VAL A 266 -39.76 -19.65 -19.03
N ASP A 267 -41.08 -19.59 -19.02
CA ASP A 267 -41.88 -18.96 -20.08
C ASP A 267 -41.58 -17.46 -20.17
N PRO A 268 -41.63 -16.86 -21.39
CA PRO A 268 -41.61 -15.40 -21.54
C PRO A 268 -42.74 -14.75 -20.77
N GLY A 269 -42.42 -13.59 -20.15
CA GLY A 269 -43.44 -12.86 -19.38
C GLY A 269 -42.81 -12.12 -18.18
N VAL A 270 -43.69 -11.76 -17.25
CA VAL A 270 -43.35 -10.95 -16.08
C VAL A 270 -43.06 -11.83 -14.86
N TYR A 271 -41.92 -11.61 -14.25
CA TYR A 271 -41.48 -12.16 -12.96
C TYR A 271 -41.30 -11.01 -11.98
N TYR A 272 -41.24 -11.32 -10.71
CA TYR A 272 -41.14 -10.30 -9.66
C TYR A 272 -39.92 -10.60 -8.80
N TYR A 273 -39.21 -9.56 -8.35
CA TYR A 273 -38.11 -9.71 -7.42
C TYR A 273 -38.35 -8.95 -6.12
N VAL A 274 -37.76 -9.46 -5.08
CA VAL A 274 -37.57 -8.80 -3.78
C VAL A 274 -36.09 -8.88 -3.43
N ILE A 275 -35.47 -7.73 -3.17
CA ILE A 275 -34.09 -7.62 -2.74
C ILE A 275 -34.09 -7.03 -1.33
N GLU A 276 -33.32 -7.65 -0.43
CA GLU A 276 -32.96 -7.10 0.86
C GLU A 276 -31.42 -6.99 0.91
N ALA A 277 -30.92 -5.78 1.12
CA ALA A 277 -29.51 -5.49 1.13
C ALA A 277 -29.14 -4.56 2.29
N LYS A 278 -27.83 -4.53 2.61
CA LYS A 278 -27.25 -3.59 3.57
C LYS A 278 -26.06 -2.93 2.88
N GLY A 279 -26.04 -1.62 2.87
CA GLY A 279 -24.92 -0.83 2.34
C GLY A 279 -23.80 -0.66 3.35
N ALA A 280 -22.64 -0.21 2.90
CA ALA A 280 -21.47 0.13 3.72
C ALA A 280 -21.74 1.24 4.74
N ASN A 281 -22.75 2.09 4.50
CA ASN A 281 -23.24 3.08 5.46
C ASN A 281 -24.17 2.49 6.53
N ASN A 282 -24.22 1.18 6.68
CA ASN A 282 -25.07 0.43 7.59
C ASN A 282 -26.60 0.57 7.33
N LYS A 283 -27.03 1.29 6.29
CA LYS A 283 -28.44 1.44 5.93
C LYS A 283 -28.99 0.18 5.26
N LYS A 284 -30.17 -0.22 5.68
CA LYS A 284 -30.91 -1.31 5.05
C LYS A 284 -31.63 -0.79 3.81
N MET A 285 -31.53 -1.54 2.73
CA MET A 285 -32.17 -1.27 1.45
C MET A 285 -33.13 -2.39 1.13
N LYS A 286 -34.34 -2.05 0.66
CA LYS A 286 -35.32 -3.03 0.20
C LYS A 286 -35.87 -2.60 -1.13
N LEU A 287 -35.56 -3.33 -2.19
CA LEU A 287 -36.06 -3.10 -3.54
C LEU A 287 -37.07 -4.17 -3.89
N LYS A 288 -38.10 -3.77 -4.61
CA LYS A 288 -39.10 -4.66 -5.20
C LYS A 288 -39.42 -4.18 -6.60
N GLY A 289 -39.57 -5.10 -7.52
CA GLY A 289 -39.90 -4.75 -8.88
C GLY A 289 -40.28 -5.96 -9.72
N HIS A 290 -40.29 -5.76 -11.03
CA HIS A 290 -40.58 -6.79 -11.99
C HIS A 290 -39.46 -6.96 -13.01
N ILE A 291 -39.40 -8.15 -13.59
CA ILE A 291 -38.44 -8.55 -14.62
C ILE A 291 -39.24 -9.03 -15.83
N ASN A 292 -39.02 -8.42 -16.98
CA ASN A 292 -39.61 -8.90 -18.24
C ASN A 292 -38.64 -9.85 -18.92
N ILE A 293 -39.03 -11.10 -19.12
CA ILE A 293 -38.28 -12.07 -19.89
C ILE A 293 -38.71 -12.01 -21.34
N LEU A 294 -37.77 -11.63 -22.22
CA LEU A 294 -37.98 -11.57 -23.66
C LEU A 294 -37.34 -12.80 -24.31
N ARG A 295 -38.18 -13.72 -24.81
CA ARG A 295 -37.75 -14.88 -25.60
C ARG A 295 -38.78 -15.19 -26.67
N PRO A 296 -38.39 -15.68 -27.87
CA PRO A 296 -39.35 -16.23 -28.82
C PRO A 296 -40.13 -17.36 -28.14
N LYS A 297 -41.45 -17.42 -28.36
CA LYS A 297 -42.20 -18.61 -27.97
C LYS A 297 -41.80 -19.75 -28.91
N ASN A 298 -41.28 -20.84 -28.34
CA ASN A 298 -41.09 -22.10 -29.08
C ASN A 298 -42.49 -22.67 -29.42
#